data_1ae1321fe116bdb2f09e1a98edc868d9
#
_entry.id   1ae1321fe116bdb2f09e1a98edc868d9
#
_cell.length_a   1.000
_cell.length_b   1.000
_cell.length_c   1.000
_cell.angle_alpha   90.00
_cell.angle_beta   90.00
_cell.angle_gamma   90.00
#
_symmetry.space_group_name_H-M   'P 1'
#
loop_
_entity.id
_entity.type
_entity.pdbx_description
1 polymer ?
#
loop_
_entity_poly.entity_id
_entity_poly.type
_entity_poly.pdbx_seq_one_letter_code
_entity_poly.pdbx_strand_id
1 'polypeptide(L)'
;MTLPLPSPPPLPTIETPRLSLRALALSDFEDVAAMGADPAVMKFIGGPQRPEEAWDRFLRAAGCWAMLGHGTFAVRERETGRFVGEVGHFNRRRQIEPSFGGAPEAGWVLAAWSHGKGYASEAVQAATAWLEGRFGPVRTVCMIDVGHAASIRVAEKCGHRRWAETVYQGKPVLLFERPPGGR
;
A
#
# COMPACT_ATOMS: atom_id res chain seq x y z
N MET A 1 29.07 8.69 -13.44
CA MET A 1 28.38 9.84 -14.09
C MET A 1 26.90 9.56 -14.00
N THR A 2 26.19 10.26 -13.11
CA THR A 2 24.73 10.04 -12.93
C THR A 2 24.02 10.89 -13.98
N LEU A 3 23.20 10.27 -14.82
CA LEU A 3 22.37 11.00 -15.78
C LEU A 3 21.39 11.90 -15.02
N PRO A 4 21.15 13.15 -15.46
CA PRO A 4 20.10 13.97 -14.89
C PRO A 4 18.76 13.28 -15.13
N LEU A 5 18.06 12.95 -14.04
CA LEU A 5 16.73 12.36 -14.13
C LEU A 5 15.74 13.42 -14.64
N PRO A 6 14.89 13.10 -15.63
CA PRO A 6 13.80 13.99 -16.01
C PRO A 6 12.90 14.22 -14.80
N SER A 7 12.46 15.45 -14.59
CA SER A 7 11.47 15.74 -13.55
C SER A 7 10.17 15.01 -13.89
N PRO A 8 9.70 14.08 -13.06
CA PRO A 8 8.42 13.43 -13.30
C PRO A 8 7.30 14.48 -13.23
N PRO A 9 6.17 14.26 -13.91
CA PRO A 9 5.00 15.12 -13.77
C PRO A 9 4.61 15.23 -12.28
N PRO A 10 3.99 16.36 -11.86
CA PRO A 10 3.58 16.53 -10.47
C PRO A 10 2.63 15.41 -10.07
N LEU A 11 3.09 14.58 -9.14
CA LEU A 11 2.31 13.48 -8.60
C LEU A 11 1.44 13.98 -7.44
N PRO A 12 0.30 13.33 -7.19
CA PRO A 12 -0.66 13.81 -6.18
C PRO A 12 -0.05 13.87 -4.78
N THR A 13 -0.42 14.89 -4.04
CA THR A 13 -0.23 14.99 -2.59
C THR A 13 -1.60 15.04 -1.93
N ILE A 14 -1.80 14.25 -0.88
CA ILE A 14 -3.03 14.18 -0.11
C ILE A 14 -2.68 14.55 1.33
N GLU A 15 -3.39 15.52 1.87
CA GLU A 15 -3.30 15.91 3.28
C GLU A 15 -4.51 15.38 4.04
N THR A 16 -4.26 14.79 5.20
CA THR A 16 -5.27 14.37 6.17
C THR A 16 -5.05 15.14 7.49
N PRO A 17 -5.87 14.97 8.51
CA PRO A 17 -5.62 15.65 9.79
C PRO A 17 -4.21 15.38 10.37
N ARG A 18 -3.67 14.17 10.20
CA ARG A 18 -2.38 13.79 10.81
C ARG A 18 -1.31 13.37 9.82
N LEU A 19 -1.66 13.10 8.56
CA LEU A 19 -0.76 12.49 7.59
C LEU A 19 -0.66 13.32 6.31
N SER A 20 0.51 13.25 5.69
CA SER A 20 0.77 13.68 4.31
C SER A 20 1.12 12.45 3.49
N LEU A 21 0.42 12.25 2.38
CA LEU A 21 0.64 11.15 1.43
C LEU A 21 1.09 11.75 0.10
N ARG A 22 2.23 11.32 -0.40
CA ARG A 22 2.70 11.69 -1.74
C ARG A 22 3.27 10.47 -2.45
N ALA A 23 3.35 10.49 -3.76
CA ALA A 23 4.05 9.42 -4.47
C ALA A 23 5.49 9.28 -3.97
N LEU A 24 6.00 8.04 -4.02
CA LEU A 24 7.37 7.73 -3.61
C LEU A 24 8.39 8.55 -4.42
N ALA A 25 9.34 9.15 -3.73
CA ALA A 25 10.51 9.80 -4.31
C ALA A 25 11.77 9.03 -3.92
N LEU A 26 12.85 9.17 -4.68
CA LEU A 26 14.10 8.47 -4.41
C LEU A 26 14.62 8.71 -2.99
N SER A 27 14.36 9.89 -2.44
CA SER A 27 14.70 10.25 -1.05
C SER A 27 13.97 9.43 0.03
N ASP A 28 12.93 8.64 -0.33
CA ASP A 28 12.22 7.78 0.61
C ASP A 28 12.83 6.37 0.69
N PHE A 29 13.78 6.05 -0.19
CA PHE A 29 14.29 4.68 -0.31
C PHE A 29 14.87 4.15 1.00
N GLU A 30 15.66 4.93 1.71
CA GLU A 30 16.28 4.50 2.97
C GLU A 30 15.22 4.18 4.04
N ASP A 31 14.16 5.00 4.15
CA ASP A 31 13.03 4.74 5.05
C ASP A 31 12.30 3.44 4.67
N VAL A 32 12.05 3.23 3.36
CA VAL A 32 11.38 2.04 2.83
C VAL A 32 12.23 0.78 3.03
N ALA A 33 13.53 0.86 2.79
CA ALA A 33 14.47 -0.25 2.99
C ALA A 33 14.57 -0.62 4.47
N ALA A 34 14.70 0.36 5.37
CA ALA A 34 14.72 0.13 6.81
C ALA A 34 13.43 -0.54 7.30
N MET A 35 12.27 -0.07 6.83
CA MET A 35 10.98 -0.70 7.14
C MET A 35 10.90 -2.12 6.59
N GLY A 36 11.38 -2.35 5.36
CA GLY A 36 11.40 -3.67 4.71
C GLY A 36 12.36 -4.67 5.36
N ALA A 37 13.38 -4.20 6.06
CA ALA A 37 14.32 -5.03 6.82
C ALA A 37 13.80 -5.40 8.23
N ASP A 38 12.75 -4.72 8.73
CA ASP A 38 12.22 -4.96 10.07
C ASP A 38 11.42 -6.27 10.14
N PRO A 39 11.86 -7.30 10.90
CA PRO A 39 11.15 -8.56 11.01
C PRO A 39 9.74 -8.43 11.60
N ALA A 40 9.51 -7.47 12.50
CA ALA A 40 8.21 -7.26 13.12
C ALA A 40 7.20 -6.71 12.10
N VAL A 41 7.64 -5.82 11.22
CA VAL A 41 6.82 -5.28 10.12
C VAL A 41 6.55 -6.35 9.07
N MET A 42 7.58 -7.08 8.68
CA MET A 42 7.52 -7.99 7.53
C MET A 42 7.00 -9.40 7.85
N LYS A 43 6.68 -9.68 9.11
CA LYS A 43 6.26 -11.01 9.62
C LYS A 43 5.21 -11.71 8.74
N PHE A 44 4.20 -10.97 8.29
CA PHE A 44 3.05 -11.48 7.53
C PHE A 44 3.11 -11.18 6.02
N ILE A 45 4.17 -10.54 5.55
CA ILE A 45 4.28 -10.05 4.16
C ILE A 45 5.54 -10.54 3.43
N GLY A 46 6.01 -11.71 3.80
CA GLY A 46 7.10 -12.39 3.09
C GLY A 46 8.40 -12.51 3.89
N GLY A 47 8.49 -11.86 5.04
CA GLY A 47 9.72 -11.78 5.85
C GLY A 47 10.60 -10.59 5.47
N PRO A 48 11.67 -10.34 6.26
CA PRO A 48 12.60 -9.24 6.02
C PRO A 48 13.20 -9.29 4.62
N GLN A 49 13.32 -8.14 4.00
CA GLN A 49 13.87 -7.98 2.65
C GLN A 49 15.35 -7.63 2.71
N ARG A 50 16.12 -8.17 1.77
CA ARG A 50 17.48 -7.73 1.50
C ARG A 50 17.45 -6.39 0.76
N PRO A 51 18.54 -5.59 0.79
CA PRO A 51 18.56 -4.27 0.16
C PRO A 51 18.14 -4.28 -1.32
N GLU A 52 18.63 -5.23 -2.11
CA GLU A 52 18.26 -5.35 -3.52
C GLU A 52 16.79 -5.70 -3.74
N GLU A 53 16.19 -6.51 -2.89
CA GLU A 53 14.76 -6.85 -2.94
C GLU A 53 13.88 -5.63 -2.59
N ALA A 54 14.32 -4.84 -1.62
CA ALA A 54 13.68 -3.57 -1.26
C ALA A 54 13.77 -2.57 -2.43
N TRP A 55 14.93 -2.51 -3.11
CA TRP A 55 15.13 -1.66 -4.28
C TRP A 55 14.21 -2.04 -5.44
N ASP A 56 14.14 -3.32 -5.80
CA ASP A 56 13.26 -3.82 -6.87
C ASP A 56 11.79 -3.54 -6.56
N ARG A 57 11.39 -3.73 -5.29
CA ARG A 57 10.05 -3.43 -4.82
C ARG A 57 9.74 -1.93 -4.92
N PHE A 58 10.68 -1.08 -4.53
CA PHE A 58 10.58 0.38 -4.58
C PHE A 58 10.41 0.88 -6.02
N LEU A 59 11.27 0.43 -6.96
CA LEU A 59 11.17 0.79 -8.37
C LEU A 59 9.85 0.34 -8.99
N ARG A 60 9.38 -0.87 -8.66
CA ARG A 60 8.08 -1.37 -9.12
C ARG A 60 6.93 -0.52 -8.60
N ALA A 61 6.98 -0.08 -7.33
CA ALA A 61 5.97 0.80 -6.76
C ALA A 61 5.94 2.16 -7.46
N ALA A 62 7.10 2.74 -7.74
CA ALA A 62 7.23 3.97 -8.53
C ALA A 62 6.72 3.78 -9.97
N GLY A 63 7.03 2.64 -10.61
CA GLY A 63 6.56 2.30 -11.95
C GLY A 63 5.04 2.22 -12.08
N CYS A 64 4.32 1.85 -11.04
CA CYS A 64 2.85 1.84 -11.05
C CYS A 64 2.27 3.23 -11.35
N TRP A 65 2.84 4.28 -10.80
CA TRP A 65 2.40 5.66 -11.07
C TRP A 65 2.53 6.04 -12.54
N ALA A 66 3.65 5.69 -13.15
CA ALA A 66 3.90 6.00 -14.57
C ALA A 66 3.01 5.18 -15.51
N MET A 67 2.77 3.91 -15.19
CA MET A 67 2.09 2.98 -16.09
C MET A 67 0.57 2.92 -15.88
N LEU A 68 0.09 3.11 -14.65
CA LEU A 68 -1.32 2.91 -14.27
C LEU A 68 -2.00 4.22 -13.85
N GLY A 69 -1.26 5.30 -13.64
CA GLY A 69 -1.79 6.56 -13.13
C GLY A 69 -2.21 6.51 -11.65
N HIS A 70 -1.92 5.41 -10.97
CA HIS A 70 -2.09 5.23 -9.52
C HIS A 70 -0.98 4.32 -8.98
N GLY A 71 -0.74 4.36 -7.67
CA GLY A 71 0.34 3.58 -7.07
C GLY A 71 0.37 3.70 -5.55
N THR A 72 1.54 3.42 -5.00
CA THR A 72 1.82 3.50 -3.57
C THR A 72 2.28 4.90 -3.20
N PHE A 73 1.72 5.45 -2.14
CA PHE A 73 2.15 6.70 -1.52
C PHE A 73 3.17 6.42 -0.41
N ALA A 74 4.18 7.28 -0.30
CA ALA A 74 4.91 7.47 0.94
C ALA A 74 4.01 8.26 1.90
N VAL A 75 3.86 7.75 3.12
CA VAL A 75 3.05 8.37 4.17
C VAL A 75 3.97 8.94 5.24
N ARG A 76 3.78 10.21 5.57
CA ARG A 76 4.53 10.89 6.64
C ARG A 76 3.58 11.51 7.66
N GLU A 77 3.99 11.51 8.92
CA GLU A 77 3.30 12.26 9.98
C GLU A 77 3.51 13.76 9.76
N ARG A 78 2.44 14.54 9.73
CA ARG A 78 2.50 15.97 9.36
C ARG A 78 3.28 16.81 10.38
N GLU A 79 3.12 16.49 11.65
CA GLU A 79 3.74 17.24 12.74
C GLU A 79 5.27 17.11 12.73
N THR A 80 5.79 15.92 12.49
CA THR A 80 7.22 15.61 12.64
C THR A 80 7.94 15.37 11.32
N GLY A 81 7.21 15.15 10.21
CA GLY A 81 7.77 14.69 8.93
C GLY A 81 8.24 13.24 8.93
N ARG A 82 8.10 12.52 10.06
CA ARG A 82 8.60 11.15 10.21
C ARG A 82 7.87 10.20 9.28
N PHE A 83 8.61 9.29 8.64
CA PHE A 83 8.05 8.28 7.75
C PHE A 83 7.18 7.28 8.52
N VAL A 84 5.93 7.18 8.13
CA VAL A 84 4.91 6.28 8.69
C VAL A 84 4.88 4.95 7.97
N GLY A 85 5.05 4.97 6.64
CA GLY A 85 4.98 3.76 5.83
C GLY A 85 4.57 4.01 4.39
N GLU A 86 4.11 2.96 3.76
CA GLU A 86 3.61 2.93 2.39
C GLU A 86 2.15 2.49 2.35
N VAL A 87 1.30 3.24 1.65
CA VAL A 87 -0.13 2.92 1.48
C VAL A 87 -0.55 3.26 0.06
N GLY A 88 -1.37 2.44 -0.56
CA GLY A 88 -1.89 2.78 -1.90
C GLY A 88 -2.58 1.63 -2.61
N HIS A 89 -2.75 1.82 -3.91
CA HIS A 89 -3.39 0.84 -4.78
C HIS A 89 -2.45 0.49 -5.93
N PHE A 90 -2.34 -0.79 -6.25
CA PHE A 90 -1.48 -1.31 -7.31
C PHE A 90 -2.15 -2.48 -8.03
N ASN A 91 -1.55 -2.95 -9.12
CA ASN A 91 -2.01 -4.15 -9.80
C ASN A 91 -0.82 -5.10 -10.01
N ARG A 92 -0.82 -6.21 -9.29
CA ARG A 92 0.23 -7.23 -9.38
C ARG A 92 -0.09 -8.35 -10.33
N ARG A 93 -1.25 -8.31 -11.00
CA ARG A 93 -1.73 -9.38 -11.89
C ARG A 93 -1.56 -10.76 -11.26
N ARG A 94 -2.00 -10.89 -10.00
CA ARG A 94 -1.85 -12.14 -9.26
C ARG A 94 -2.59 -13.27 -9.95
N GLN A 95 -1.92 -14.41 -10.04
CA GLN A 95 -2.58 -15.68 -10.38
C GLN A 95 -3.13 -16.26 -9.08
N ILE A 96 -4.37 -15.96 -8.79
CA ILE A 96 -5.08 -16.34 -7.56
C ILE A 96 -6.54 -16.65 -7.90
N GLU A 97 -7.09 -17.67 -7.24
CA GLU A 97 -8.51 -18.01 -7.34
C GLU A 97 -9.18 -17.88 -5.95
N PRO A 98 -10.36 -17.25 -5.92
CA PRO A 98 -11.03 -16.54 -7.02
C PRO A 98 -10.25 -15.28 -7.46
N SER A 99 -10.30 -14.99 -8.77
CA SER A 99 -9.51 -13.92 -9.39
C SER A 99 -9.94 -12.52 -8.94
N PHE A 100 -8.97 -11.61 -8.82
CA PHE A 100 -9.22 -10.18 -8.57
C PHE A 100 -9.87 -9.44 -9.75
N GLY A 101 -9.89 -10.07 -10.95
CA GLY A 101 -10.52 -9.47 -12.13
C GLY A 101 -9.92 -8.15 -12.58
N GLY A 102 -8.64 -7.92 -12.31
CA GLY A 102 -7.95 -6.65 -12.64
C GLY A 102 -8.26 -5.49 -11.71
N ALA A 103 -9.05 -5.68 -10.65
CA ALA A 103 -9.32 -4.64 -9.66
C ALA A 103 -8.02 -4.12 -8.99
N PRO A 104 -7.91 -2.81 -8.71
CA PRO A 104 -6.81 -2.28 -7.93
C PRO A 104 -6.72 -2.96 -6.56
N GLU A 105 -5.51 -3.44 -6.23
CA GLU A 105 -5.22 -4.08 -4.95
C GLU A 105 -4.79 -3.02 -3.94
N ALA A 106 -5.56 -2.83 -2.88
CA ALA A 106 -5.20 -1.98 -1.76
C ALA A 106 -4.11 -2.66 -0.91
N GLY A 107 -3.09 -1.90 -0.53
CA GLY A 107 -2.03 -2.39 0.33
C GLY A 107 -1.49 -1.31 1.26
N TRP A 108 -1.03 -1.75 2.42
CA TRP A 108 -0.42 -0.91 3.45
C TRP A 108 0.67 -1.66 4.19
N VAL A 109 1.78 -0.99 4.41
CA VAL A 109 2.90 -1.44 5.24
C VAL A 109 3.37 -0.26 6.04
N LEU A 110 3.34 -0.35 7.37
CA LEU A 110 3.68 0.74 8.25
C LEU A 110 4.87 0.39 9.13
N ALA A 111 5.73 1.37 9.38
CA ALA A 111 6.83 1.25 10.33
C ALA A 111 6.31 0.92 11.74
N ALA A 112 7.01 0.06 12.47
CA ALA A 112 6.57 -0.49 13.76
C ALA A 112 6.16 0.60 14.78
N TRP A 113 6.88 1.73 14.82
CA TRP A 113 6.60 2.84 15.73
C TRP A 113 5.22 3.50 15.52
N SER A 114 4.64 3.34 14.33
CA SER A 114 3.37 3.96 13.92
C SER A 114 2.16 3.05 14.14
N HIS A 115 2.39 1.80 14.55
CA HIS A 115 1.32 0.84 14.80
C HIS A 115 0.43 1.27 15.97
N GLY A 116 -0.85 0.86 15.94
CA GLY A 116 -1.82 1.14 17.00
C GLY A 116 -2.40 2.56 17.02
N LYS A 117 -1.85 3.49 16.23
CA LYS A 117 -2.25 4.91 16.20
C LYS A 117 -3.42 5.23 15.24
N GLY A 118 -3.91 4.25 14.48
CA GLY A 118 -4.98 4.43 13.50
C GLY A 118 -4.51 5.00 12.14
N TYR A 119 -3.21 5.20 11.96
CA TYR A 119 -2.63 5.78 10.73
C TYR A 119 -2.91 4.94 9.48
N ALA A 120 -2.89 3.60 9.60
CA ALA A 120 -3.21 2.74 8.47
C ALA A 120 -4.61 3.00 7.92
N SER A 121 -5.62 3.03 8.79
CA SER A 121 -7.01 3.27 8.36
C SER A 121 -7.19 4.67 7.76
N GLU A 122 -6.59 5.69 8.37
CA GLU A 122 -6.63 7.08 7.87
C GLU A 122 -6.00 7.18 6.47
N ALA A 123 -4.81 6.59 6.28
CA ALA A 123 -4.10 6.63 5.01
C ALA A 123 -4.81 5.81 3.92
N VAL A 124 -5.32 4.61 4.23
CA VAL A 124 -6.05 3.77 3.27
C VAL A 124 -7.34 4.45 2.82
N GLN A 125 -8.09 5.06 3.73
CA GLN A 125 -9.31 5.80 3.39
C GLN A 125 -9.00 7.00 2.48
N ALA A 126 -7.95 7.77 2.80
CA ALA A 126 -7.52 8.91 2.00
C ALA A 126 -7.06 8.49 0.58
N ALA A 127 -6.23 7.44 0.49
CA ALA A 127 -5.77 6.90 -0.79
C ALA A 127 -6.93 6.33 -1.64
N THR A 128 -7.93 5.70 -1.00
CA THR A 128 -9.11 5.17 -1.69
C THR A 128 -10.01 6.31 -2.18
N ALA A 129 -10.24 7.33 -1.37
CA ALA A 129 -11.01 8.50 -1.77
C ALA A 129 -10.36 9.24 -2.95
N TRP A 130 -9.03 9.37 -2.95
CA TRP A 130 -8.29 9.91 -4.07
C TRP A 130 -8.45 9.07 -5.34
N LEU A 131 -8.33 7.73 -5.22
CA LEU A 131 -8.50 6.81 -6.34
C LEU A 131 -9.89 6.96 -6.97
N GLU A 132 -10.94 6.96 -6.15
CA GLU A 132 -12.33 7.14 -6.61
C GLU A 132 -12.58 8.53 -7.18
N GLY A 133 -11.96 9.57 -6.63
CA GLY A 133 -12.03 10.93 -7.18
C GLY A 133 -11.37 11.05 -8.55
N ARG A 134 -10.34 10.25 -8.81
CA ARG A 134 -9.57 10.27 -10.07
C ARG A 134 -10.17 9.41 -11.17
N PHE A 135 -10.73 8.24 -10.83
CA PHE A 135 -11.16 7.21 -11.77
C PHE A 135 -12.67 6.89 -11.70
N GLY A 136 -13.40 7.53 -10.80
CA GLY A 136 -14.79 7.21 -10.49
C GLY A 136 -14.89 6.05 -9.47
N PRO A 137 -16.13 5.68 -9.09
CA PRO A 137 -16.35 4.55 -8.18
C PRO A 137 -15.72 3.27 -8.74
N VAL A 138 -14.84 2.65 -7.96
CA VAL A 138 -14.09 1.47 -8.37
C VAL A 138 -14.09 0.39 -7.28
N ARG A 139 -14.24 -0.87 -7.71
CA ARG A 139 -14.03 -2.02 -6.82
C ARG A 139 -12.56 -2.10 -6.47
N THR A 140 -12.23 -2.20 -5.19
CA THR A 140 -10.86 -2.48 -4.72
C THR A 140 -10.83 -3.81 -3.96
N VAL A 141 -9.67 -4.46 -3.96
CA VAL A 141 -9.46 -5.75 -3.31
C VAL A 141 -8.23 -5.70 -2.41
N CYS A 142 -8.13 -6.60 -1.45
CA CYS A 142 -6.86 -6.85 -0.78
C CYS A 142 -6.74 -8.32 -0.34
N MET A 143 -5.51 -8.77 -0.14
CA MET A 143 -5.15 -10.10 0.31
C MET A 143 -4.38 -9.99 1.61
N ILE A 144 -4.80 -10.73 2.62
CA ILE A 144 -4.26 -10.65 3.98
C ILE A 144 -4.00 -12.05 4.51
N ASP A 145 -2.82 -12.28 5.12
CA ASP A 145 -2.50 -13.51 5.84
C ASP A 145 -3.54 -13.77 6.94
N VAL A 146 -4.00 -15.01 7.08
CA VAL A 146 -5.06 -15.40 8.05
C VAL A 146 -4.71 -15.03 9.49
N GLY A 147 -3.43 -15.00 9.84
CA GLY A 147 -2.92 -14.65 11.17
C GLY A 147 -2.76 -13.14 11.41
N HIS A 148 -2.94 -12.29 10.37
CA HIS A 148 -2.66 -10.87 10.48
C HIS A 148 -3.88 -10.04 10.95
N ALA A 149 -4.32 -10.28 12.19
CA ALA A 149 -5.51 -9.66 12.77
C ALA A 149 -5.52 -8.11 12.70
N ALA A 150 -4.35 -7.47 12.78
CA ALA A 150 -4.27 -6.02 12.69
C ALA A 150 -4.65 -5.51 11.30
N SER A 151 -4.15 -6.14 10.22
CA SER A 151 -4.51 -5.78 8.84
C SER A 151 -5.95 -6.13 8.51
N ILE A 152 -6.50 -7.23 9.05
CA ILE A 152 -7.93 -7.57 8.89
C ILE A 152 -8.79 -6.43 9.43
N ARG A 153 -8.51 -5.94 10.65
CA ARG A 153 -9.24 -4.78 11.21
C ARG A 153 -9.11 -3.50 10.39
N VAL A 154 -7.96 -3.26 9.76
CA VAL A 154 -7.79 -2.12 8.85
C VAL A 154 -8.68 -2.29 7.62
N ALA A 155 -8.67 -3.46 6.97
CA ALA A 155 -9.51 -3.75 5.82
C ALA A 155 -10.98 -3.49 6.12
N GLU A 156 -11.50 -4.05 7.22
CA GLU A 156 -12.89 -3.90 7.66
C GLU A 156 -13.26 -2.44 7.94
N LYS A 157 -12.40 -1.70 8.67
CA LYS A 157 -12.60 -0.26 8.93
C LYS A 157 -12.61 0.60 7.67
N CYS A 158 -11.94 0.13 6.60
CA CYS A 158 -11.89 0.81 5.31
C CYS A 158 -12.99 0.32 4.33
N GLY A 159 -13.98 -0.44 4.82
CA GLY A 159 -15.14 -0.88 4.04
C GLY A 159 -14.90 -2.13 3.19
N HIS A 160 -13.77 -2.80 3.36
CA HIS A 160 -13.53 -4.08 2.71
C HIS A 160 -14.22 -5.19 3.50
N ARG A 161 -14.86 -6.12 2.79
CA ARG A 161 -15.53 -7.29 3.35
C ARG A 161 -14.83 -8.55 2.87
N ARG A 162 -14.64 -9.51 3.76
CA ARG A 162 -14.14 -10.83 3.40
C ARG A 162 -15.11 -11.50 2.43
N TRP A 163 -14.60 -12.02 1.32
CA TRP A 163 -15.40 -12.70 0.30
C TRP A 163 -14.88 -14.10 -0.04
N ALA A 164 -13.60 -14.40 0.25
CA ALA A 164 -13.04 -15.73 0.05
C ALA A 164 -11.86 -16.01 0.98
N GLU A 165 -11.48 -17.27 1.05
CA GLU A 165 -10.24 -17.77 1.62
C GLU A 165 -9.60 -18.70 0.59
N THR A 166 -8.28 -18.63 0.43
CA THR A 166 -7.56 -19.43 -0.54
C THR A 166 -6.10 -19.61 -0.12
N VAL A 167 -5.31 -20.26 -0.96
CA VAL A 167 -3.87 -20.42 -0.77
C VAL A 167 -3.14 -19.62 -1.84
N TYR A 168 -2.22 -18.77 -1.44
CA TYR A 168 -1.36 -18.02 -2.33
C TYR A 168 0.12 -18.24 -1.98
N GLN A 169 0.90 -18.73 -2.94
CA GLN A 169 2.33 -19.09 -2.74
C GLN A 169 2.55 -20.01 -1.52
N GLY A 170 1.66 -21.02 -1.36
CA GLY A 170 1.73 -22.00 -0.28
C GLY A 170 1.26 -21.52 1.09
N LYS A 171 0.72 -20.29 1.20
CA LYS A 171 0.23 -19.73 2.46
C LYS A 171 -1.28 -19.48 2.41
N PRO A 172 -2.03 -19.78 3.50
CA PRO A 172 -3.45 -19.47 3.57
C PRO A 172 -3.64 -17.96 3.69
N VAL A 173 -4.55 -17.42 2.88
CA VAL A 173 -4.86 -15.99 2.82
C VAL A 173 -6.35 -15.74 2.74
N LEU A 174 -6.77 -14.60 3.30
CA LEU A 174 -8.12 -14.08 3.20
C LEU A 174 -8.18 -13.04 2.08
N LEU A 175 -9.20 -13.12 1.25
CA LEU A 175 -9.48 -12.15 0.22
C LEU A 175 -10.61 -11.22 0.67
N PHE A 176 -10.36 -9.93 0.53
CA PHE A 176 -11.32 -8.89 0.86
C PHE A 176 -11.61 -8.06 -0.38
N GLU A 177 -12.85 -7.56 -0.47
CA GLU A 177 -13.25 -6.60 -1.49
C GLU A 177 -14.02 -5.43 -0.87
N ARG A 178 -13.89 -4.27 -1.48
CA ARG A 178 -14.71 -3.09 -1.25
C ARG A 178 -15.44 -2.77 -2.56
N PRO A 179 -16.76 -2.78 -2.59
CA PRO A 179 -17.53 -2.45 -3.78
C PRO A 179 -17.34 -0.99 -4.17
N PRO A 180 -17.62 -0.63 -5.45
CA PRO A 180 -17.54 0.76 -5.91
C PRO A 180 -18.40 1.68 -5.04
N GLY A 181 -17.86 2.83 -4.62
CA GLY A 181 -18.57 3.78 -3.75
C GLY A 181 -18.94 3.25 -2.38
N GLY A 182 -18.40 2.10 -1.95
CA GLY A 182 -18.66 1.49 -0.64
C GLY A 182 -18.22 2.42 0.49
N ARG A 183 -19.15 2.69 1.43
CA ARG A 183 -18.90 3.33 2.72
C ARG A 183 -18.76 2.28 3.79
#